data_44f79dd469c9f4af336d3cc0910f57c1
#
_entry.id   44f79dd469c9f4af336d3cc0910f57c1
#
_cell.length_a   1.000
_cell.length_b   1.000
_cell.length_c   1.000
_cell.angle_alpha   90.00
_cell.angle_beta   90.00
_cell.angle_gamma   90.00
#
_symmetry.space_group_name_H-M   'P 1'
#
loop_
_entity.id
_entity.type
_entity.pdbx_description
1 polymer ?
#
loop_
_entity_poly.entity_id
_entity_poly.type
_entity_poly.pdbx_seq_one_letter_code
_entity_poly.pdbx_strand_id
1 'polypeptide(L)'
;MAYSGNYKIKKPEKYAGDPSKVKYRSLWERQAFKWCEANPKVVAWNSEEVVVPYRWKVDKKLHRYYVDLLIKMESGHVILVEIKPDKETKPPKQPSRQTKKYITEVTTYIKNTDKWDAARNYAEDRGWTFEIWTEHTLKSMGIKLVGGPIKKKKKSPPKKKSTTIKKK
;
A
#
# COMPACT_ATOMS: atom_id res chain seq x y z
N MET A 1 -11.40 -4.41 5.43
CA MET A 1 -11.13 -3.38 6.46
C MET A 1 -9.66 -3.05 6.42
N ALA A 2 -9.34 -1.78 6.32
CA ALA A 2 -7.98 -1.32 6.56
C ALA A 2 -7.77 -1.31 8.09
N TYR A 3 -6.89 -2.17 8.58
CA TYR A 3 -6.49 -2.16 9.98
C TYR A 3 -5.45 -1.06 10.16
N SER A 4 -5.81 0.03 10.79
CA SER A 4 -4.90 1.11 11.15
C SER A 4 -4.62 1.11 12.66
N GLY A 5 -3.49 1.66 13.05
CA GLY A 5 -3.14 1.76 14.46
C GLY A 5 -1.80 2.46 14.68
N ASN A 6 -1.48 2.67 15.95
CA ASN A 6 -0.18 3.19 16.34
C ASN A 6 0.88 2.08 16.24
N TYR A 7 2.04 2.41 15.71
CA TYR A 7 3.18 1.50 15.65
C TYR A 7 4.20 1.84 16.72
N LYS A 8 4.48 0.87 17.58
CA LYS A 8 5.54 1.02 18.60
C LYS A 8 6.87 0.63 17.98
N ILE A 9 7.75 1.61 17.78
CA ILE A 9 9.10 1.39 17.27
C ILE A 9 9.91 0.62 18.29
N LYS A 10 10.63 -0.40 17.84
CA LYS A 10 11.54 -1.21 18.67
C LYS A 10 12.98 -0.74 18.60
N LYS A 11 13.37 -0.11 17.48
CA LYS A 11 14.71 0.39 17.21
C LYS A 11 14.66 1.89 16.89
N PRO A 12 14.46 2.76 17.90
CA PRO A 12 14.31 4.20 17.69
C PRO A 12 15.56 4.84 17.05
N GLU A 13 16.73 4.24 17.21
CA GLU A 13 17.98 4.67 16.57
C GLU A 13 17.95 4.59 15.03
N LYS A 14 17.07 3.77 14.47
CA LYS A 14 16.84 3.67 13.02
C LYS A 14 15.74 4.57 12.49
N TYR A 15 14.95 5.18 13.37
CA TYR A 15 13.82 5.98 12.94
C TYR A 15 14.18 7.45 12.74
N ALA A 16 14.03 7.94 11.51
CA ALA A 16 14.33 9.33 11.16
C ALA A 16 13.07 10.19 11.22
N GLY A 17 12.63 10.54 12.42
CA GLY A 17 11.44 11.32 12.71
C GLY A 17 11.03 11.22 14.17
N ASP A 18 9.76 11.54 14.48
CA ASP A 18 9.22 11.41 15.84
C ASP A 18 8.69 9.98 16.06
N PRO A 19 9.42 9.13 16.82
CA PRO A 19 9.04 7.72 17.00
C PRO A 19 7.75 7.53 17.79
N SER A 20 7.26 8.57 18.47
CA SER A 20 6.02 8.51 19.26
C SER A 20 4.75 8.67 18.40
N LYS A 21 4.88 9.14 17.17
CA LYS A 21 3.75 9.48 16.28
C LYS A 21 3.56 8.54 15.11
N VAL A 22 4.26 7.42 15.07
CA VAL A 22 4.22 6.50 13.94
C VAL A 22 2.90 5.73 13.90
N LYS A 23 2.23 5.81 12.78
CA LYS A 23 0.96 5.11 12.52
C LYS A 23 1.07 4.29 11.24
N TYR A 24 0.42 3.13 11.24
CA TYR A 24 0.20 2.36 10.03
C TYR A 24 -1.27 2.48 9.63
N ARG A 25 -1.53 2.60 8.33
CA ARG A 25 -2.89 2.67 7.77
C ARG A 25 -3.33 1.35 7.17
N SER A 26 -2.40 0.41 7.03
CA SER A 26 -2.65 -0.96 6.57
C SER A 26 -1.74 -1.95 7.29
N LEU A 27 -2.13 -3.23 7.30
CA LEU A 27 -1.28 -4.29 7.83
C LEU A 27 -0.01 -4.50 6.98
N TRP A 28 -0.05 -4.18 5.71
CA TRP A 28 1.13 -4.26 4.84
C TRP A 28 2.17 -3.21 5.22
N GLU A 29 1.75 -1.97 5.49
CA GLU A 29 2.65 -0.94 6.05
C GLU A 29 3.26 -1.39 7.37
N ARG A 30 2.45 -1.93 8.30
CA ARG A 30 2.95 -2.47 9.56
C ARG A 30 4.02 -3.54 9.37
N GLN A 31 3.84 -4.43 8.39
CA GLN A 31 4.83 -5.47 8.09
C GLN A 31 6.09 -4.89 7.43
N ALA A 32 5.94 -3.88 6.59
CA ALA A 32 7.08 -3.16 6.01
C ALA A 32 7.89 -2.42 7.09
N PHE A 33 7.25 -1.80 8.08
CA PHE A 33 7.94 -1.18 9.22
C PHE A 33 8.78 -2.20 10.00
N LYS A 34 8.21 -3.37 10.29
CA LYS A 34 8.94 -4.47 10.95
C LYS A 34 10.15 -4.93 10.12
N TRP A 35 9.98 -5.00 8.80
CA TRP A 35 11.06 -5.35 7.90
C TRP A 35 12.17 -4.30 7.93
N CYS A 36 11.85 -3.00 7.92
CA CYS A 36 12.83 -1.92 8.06
C CYS A 36 13.63 -2.02 9.35
N GLU A 37 12.97 -2.33 10.48
CA GLU A 37 13.64 -2.50 11.77
C GLU A 37 14.53 -3.74 11.82
N ALA A 38 14.09 -4.85 11.21
CA ALA A 38 14.78 -6.13 11.26
C ALA A 38 15.94 -6.22 10.25
N ASN A 39 15.87 -5.52 9.12
CA ASN A 39 16.87 -5.60 8.06
C ASN A 39 18.14 -4.83 8.45
N PRO A 40 19.30 -5.51 8.59
CA PRO A 40 20.56 -4.85 8.96
C PRO A 40 21.06 -3.86 7.92
N LYS A 41 20.69 -4.03 6.63
CA LYS A 41 21.05 -3.11 5.54
C LYS A 41 20.28 -1.79 5.55
N VAL A 42 19.19 -1.71 6.31
CA VAL A 42 18.45 -0.47 6.53
C VAL A 42 19.08 0.28 7.70
N VAL A 43 19.65 1.44 7.43
CA VAL A 43 20.29 2.27 8.46
C VAL A 43 19.35 3.32 9.05
N ALA A 44 18.37 3.79 8.25
CA ALA A 44 17.33 4.71 8.71
C ALA A 44 16.05 4.52 7.89
N TRP A 45 14.91 4.81 8.50
CA TRP A 45 13.62 4.82 7.84
C TRP A 45 12.65 5.77 8.55
N ASN A 46 11.63 6.22 7.83
CA ASN A 46 10.50 6.92 8.42
C ASN A 46 9.21 6.64 7.66
N SER A 47 8.09 7.02 8.24
CA SER A 47 6.75 6.89 7.65
C SER A 47 6.01 8.21 7.73
N GLU A 48 5.40 8.63 6.63
CA GLU A 48 4.60 9.86 6.49
C GLU A 48 5.35 11.16 6.90
N GLU A 49 6.69 11.14 6.99
CA GLU A 49 7.52 12.32 7.30
C GLU A 49 7.91 13.10 6.03
N VAL A 50 7.97 12.42 4.87
CA VAL A 50 8.26 13.06 3.59
C VAL A 50 6.97 13.53 2.95
N VAL A 51 6.88 14.83 2.70
CA VAL A 51 5.73 15.46 2.06
C VAL A 51 6.11 15.94 0.67
N VAL A 52 5.48 15.38 -0.35
CA VAL A 52 5.68 15.73 -1.75
C VAL A 52 4.51 16.58 -2.23
N PRO A 53 4.73 17.83 -2.66
CA PRO A 53 3.70 18.62 -3.30
C PRO A 53 3.39 18.05 -4.68
N TYR A 54 2.12 17.90 -5.02
CA TYR A 54 1.69 17.47 -6.34
C TYR A 54 0.49 18.27 -6.82
N ARG A 55 0.37 18.44 -8.14
CA ARG A 55 -0.81 19.04 -8.76
C ARG A 55 -1.77 17.94 -9.20
N TRP A 56 -2.97 17.94 -8.64
CA TRP A 56 -4.00 17.00 -9.07
C TRP A 56 -4.69 17.52 -10.34
N LYS A 57 -4.64 16.73 -11.41
CA LYS A 57 -5.14 17.13 -12.73
C LYS A 57 -6.64 17.40 -12.76
N VAL A 58 -7.42 16.76 -11.88
CA VAL A 58 -8.88 16.88 -11.85
C VAL A 58 -9.33 18.23 -11.31
N ASP A 59 -8.79 18.70 -10.18
CA ASP A 59 -9.16 19.99 -9.59
C ASP A 59 -8.15 21.12 -9.88
N LYS A 60 -7.03 20.78 -10.54
CA LYS A 60 -5.93 21.68 -10.91
C LYS A 60 -5.26 22.39 -9.73
N LYS A 61 -5.49 21.92 -8.50
CA LYS A 61 -4.93 22.49 -7.28
C LYS A 61 -3.68 21.76 -6.82
N LEU A 62 -2.88 22.46 -6.01
CA LEU A 62 -1.73 21.87 -5.34
C LEU A 62 -2.17 21.15 -4.07
N HIS A 63 -1.72 19.93 -3.91
CA HIS A 63 -1.99 19.06 -2.76
C HIS A 63 -0.70 18.55 -2.12
N ARG A 64 -0.82 17.98 -0.93
CA ARG A 64 0.29 17.34 -0.20
C ARG A 64 0.13 15.83 -0.28
N TYR A 65 1.20 15.16 -0.67
CA TYR A 65 1.31 13.71 -0.64
C TYR A 65 2.30 13.29 0.44
N TYR A 66 1.80 12.60 1.44
CA TYR A 66 2.61 11.99 2.50
C TYR A 66 3.04 10.62 2.01
N VAL A 67 4.34 10.44 1.79
CA VAL A 67 4.90 9.19 1.27
C VAL A 67 4.87 8.13 2.37
N ASP A 68 4.45 6.90 2.03
CA ASP A 68 4.28 5.83 3.02
C ASP A 68 5.59 5.52 3.77
N LEU A 69 6.72 5.43 3.04
CA LEU A 69 8.03 5.16 3.62
C LEU A 69 9.14 5.94 2.92
N LEU A 70 10.13 6.36 3.71
CA LEU A 70 11.49 6.64 3.27
C LEU A 70 12.41 5.60 3.89
N ILE A 71 13.29 5.00 3.10
CA ILE A 71 14.26 4.00 3.54
C ILE A 71 15.65 4.41 3.08
N LYS A 72 16.60 4.51 4.01
CA LYS A 72 18.01 4.72 3.74
C LYS A 72 18.78 3.42 3.94
N MET A 73 19.45 2.96 2.91
CA MET A 73 20.26 1.76 2.94
C MET A 73 21.70 2.06 3.39
N GLU A 74 22.41 1.06 3.89
CA GLU A 74 23.84 1.16 4.28
C GLU A 74 24.74 1.61 3.12
N SER A 75 24.35 1.33 1.87
CA SER A 75 25.03 1.82 0.65
C SER A 75 24.90 3.32 0.44
N GLY A 76 24.12 4.03 1.25
CA GLY A 76 23.77 5.44 1.07
C GLY A 76 22.57 5.66 0.15
N HIS A 77 22.08 4.63 -0.52
CA HIS A 77 20.89 4.73 -1.38
C HIS A 77 19.62 5.02 -0.57
N VAL A 78 18.82 5.96 -1.05
CA VAL A 78 17.55 6.35 -0.42
C VAL A 78 16.40 6.01 -1.35
N ILE A 79 15.36 5.37 -0.81
CA ILE A 79 14.19 4.91 -1.53
C ILE A 79 12.94 5.53 -0.90
N LEU A 80 12.12 6.20 -1.71
CA LEU A 80 10.74 6.54 -1.35
C LEU A 80 9.83 5.40 -1.79
N VAL A 81 8.93 4.97 -0.91
CA VAL A 81 8.08 3.81 -1.15
C VAL A 81 6.61 4.17 -0.95
N GLU A 82 5.79 3.80 -1.90
CA GLU A 82 4.33 3.69 -1.77
C GLU A 82 3.95 2.21 -1.68
N ILE A 83 3.09 1.85 -0.72
CA ILE A 83 2.58 0.48 -0.58
C ILE A 83 1.17 0.42 -1.14
N LYS A 84 0.98 -0.38 -2.20
CA LYS A 84 -0.28 -0.43 -2.94
C LYS A 84 -0.58 -1.83 -3.48
N PRO A 85 -1.82 -2.30 -3.40
CA PRO A 85 -2.22 -3.52 -4.11
C PRO A 85 -1.97 -3.42 -5.61
N ASP A 86 -1.42 -4.47 -6.24
CA ASP A 86 -1.09 -4.49 -7.67
C ASP A 86 -2.28 -4.07 -8.56
N LYS A 87 -3.49 -4.51 -8.20
CA LYS A 87 -4.71 -4.11 -8.92
C LYS A 87 -4.96 -2.59 -8.95
N GLU A 88 -4.46 -1.84 -7.96
CA GLU A 88 -4.64 -0.40 -7.84
C GLU A 88 -3.52 0.40 -8.53
N THR A 89 -2.49 -0.28 -9.01
CA THR A 89 -1.41 0.30 -9.83
C THR A 89 -1.77 0.35 -11.32
N LYS A 90 -2.88 -0.24 -11.70
CA LYS A 90 -3.37 -0.35 -13.09
C LYS A 90 -4.65 0.46 -13.27
N PRO A 91 -4.91 0.97 -14.49
CA PRO A 91 -6.16 1.67 -14.77
C PRO A 91 -7.37 0.74 -14.54
N PRO A 92 -8.47 1.27 -14.00
CA PRO A 92 -9.69 0.50 -13.82
C PRO A 92 -10.22 -0.03 -15.17
N LYS A 93 -10.73 -1.25 -15.16
CA LYS A 93 -11.36 -1.83 -16.35
C LYS A 93 -12.64 -1.07 -16.67
N GLN A 94 -12.77 -0.62 -17.93
CA GLN A 94 -13.98 0.05 -18.39
C GLN A 94 -15.16 -0.93 -18.40
N PRO A 95 -16.25 -0.63 -17.68
CA PRO A 95 -17.47 -1.44 -17.73
C PRO A 95 -18.28 -1.11 -19.00
N SER A 96 -19.23 -1.99 -19.37
CA SER A 96 -20.15 -1.76 -20.49
C SER A 96 -21.02 -0.50 -20.30
N ARG A 97 -21.31 -0.13 -19.05
CA ARG A 97 -22.05 1.09 -18.68
C ARG A 97 -21.27 1.87 -17.63
N GLN A 98 -21.15 3.18 -17.84
CA GLN A 98 -20.54 4.06 -16.82
C GLN A 98 -21.36 4.06 -15.54
N THR A 99 -20.67 3.82 -14.41
CA THR A 99 -21.24 3.83 -13.07
C THR A 99 -20.53 4.85 -12.21
N LYS A 100 -21.18 5.35 -11.16
CA LYS A 100 -20.54 6.23 -10.16
C LYS A 100 -19.29 5.57 -9.57
N LYS A 101 -19.34 4.26 -9.33
CA LYS A 101 -18.19 3.48 -8.85
C LYS A 101 -17.01 3.56 -9.81
N TYR A 102 -17.23 3.33 -11.10
CA TYR A 102 -16.17 3.41 -12.11
C TYR A 102 -15.56 4.82 -12.19
N ILE A 103 -16.39 5.87 -12.17
CA ILE A 103 -15.92 7.26 -12.16
C ILE A 103 -15.01 7.52 -10.93
N THR A 104 -15.41 7.05 -9.74
CA THR A 104 -14.62 7.15 -8.52
C THR A 104 -13.29 6.41 -8.64
N GLU A 105 -13.30 5.19 -9.18
CA GLU A 105 -12.08 4.38 -9.39
C GLU A 105 -11.11 5.07 -10.36
N VAL A 106 -11.61 5.61 -11.48
CA VAL A 106 -10.80 6.36 -12.45
C VAL A 106 -10.22 7.62 -11.82
N THR A 107 -11.03 8.39 -11.10
CA THR A 107 -10.58 9.63 -10.42
C THR A 107 -9.49 9.33 -9.39
N THR A 108 -9.66 8.24 -8.63
CA THR A 108 -8.67 7.77 -7.65
C THR A 108 -7.38 7.33 -8.34
N TYR A 109 -7.48 6.61 -9.46
CA TYR A 109 -6.33 6.18 -10.24
C TYR A 109 -5.53 7.38 -10.77
N ILE A 110 -6.20 8.38 -11.35
CA ILE A 110 -5.57 9.62 -11.83
C ILE A 110 -4.84 10.31 -10.66
N LYS A 111 -5.49 10.42 -9.50
CA LYS A 111 -4.89 11.03 -8.30
C LYS A 111 -3.64 10.30 -7.85
N ASN A 112 -3.67 8.98 -7.83
CA ASN A 112 -2.51 8.16 -7.47
C ASN A 112 -1.38 8.33 -8.49
N THR A 113 -1.68 8.33 -9.79
CA THR A 113 -0.69 8.56 -10.85
C THR A 113 -0.02 9.92 -10.70
N ASP A 114 -0.79 11.00 -10.47
CA ASP A 114 -0.24 12.34 -10.26
C ASP A 114 0.68 12.41 -9.02
N LYS A 115 0.32 11.72 -7.93
CA LYS A 115 1.18 11.59 -6.74
C LYS A 115 2.48 10.86 -7.05
N TRP A 116 2.40 9.74 -7.75
CA TRP A 116 3.57 8.90 -8.05
C TRP A 116 4.54 9.57 -9.01
N ASP A 117 4.03 10.28 -10.01
CA ASP A 117 4.86 11.07 -10.91
C ASP A 117 5.59 12.19 -10.16
N ALA A 118 4.89 12.90 -9.28
CA ALA A 118 5.50 13.93 -8.44
C ALA A 118 6.54 13.34 -7.47
N ALA A 119 6.27 12.18 -6.87
CA ALA A 119 7.22 11.51 -5.97
C ALA A 119 8.45 10.99 -6.71
N ARG A 120 8.29 10.52 -7.96
CA ARG A 120 9.41 10.09 -8.80
C ARG A 120 10.33 11.27 -9.12
N ASN A 121 9.78 12.38 -9.58
CA ASN A 121 10.55 13.59 -9.85
C ASN A 121 11.23 14.11 -8.57
N TYR A 122 10.50 14.13 -7.45
CA TYR A 122 11.04 14.55 -6.15
C TYR A 122 12.23 13.69 -5.70
N ALA A 123 12.17 12.38 -5.93
CA ALA A 123 13.25 11.45 -5.63
C ALA A 123 14.45 11.66 -6.58
N GLU A 124 14.19 11.75 -7.89
CA GLU A 124 15.25 11.96 -8.91
C GLU A 124 16.03 13.23 -8.67
N ASP A 125 15.39 14.34 -8.31
CA ASP A 125 16.02 15.63 -7.98
C ASP A 125 17.03 15.52 -6.80
N ARG A 126 16.89 14.46 -5.98
CA ARG A 126 17.75 14.21 -4.81
C ARG A 126 18.71 13.05 -5.00
N GLY A 127 18.75 12.45 -6.19
CA GLY A 127 19.52 11.22 -6.44
C GLY A 127 18.95 10.00 -5.72
N TRP A 128 17.67 10.01 -5.39
CA TRP A 128 16.91 8.92 -4.75
C TRP A 128 16.10 8.15 -5.79
N THR A 129 15.48 7.04 -5.38
CA THR A 129 14.50 6.32 -6.19
C THR A 129 13.12 6.34 -5.56
N PHE A 130 12.10 6.20 -6.39
CA PHE A 130 10.72 5.98 -5.96
C PHE A 130 10.25 4.61 -6.43
N GLU A 131 9.68 3.84 -5.52
CA GLU A 131 9.19 2.48 -5.79
C GLU A 131 7.74 2.33 -5.29
N ILE A 132 6.96 1.53 -6.01
CA ILE A 132 5.65 1.07 -5.56
C ILE A 132 5.80 -0.39 -5.14
N TRP A 133 5.59 -0.66 -3.86
CA TRP A 133 5.64 -2.01 -3.32
C TRP A 133 4.25 -2.64 -3.32
N THR A 134 4.08 -3.62 -4.17
CA THR A 134 2.86 -4.42 -4.26
C THR A 134 2.98 -5.67 -3.39
N GLU A 135 1.90 -6.46 -3.29
CA GLU A 135 1.95 -7.77 -2.64
C GLU A 135 3.03 -8.70 -3.21
N HIS A 136 3.36 -8.54 -4.49
CA HIS A 136 4.40 -9.32 -5.15
C HIS A 136 5.78 -8.90 -4.66
N THR A 137 6.04 -7.60 -4.61
CA THR A 137 7.29 -7.03 -4.09
C THR A 137 7.49 -7.43 -2.64
N LEU A 138 6.47 -7.22 -1.79
CA LEU A 138 6.54 -7.56 -0.37
C LEU A 138 6.83 -9.04 -0.13
N LYS A 139 6.19 -9.94 -0.88
CA LYS A 139 6.46 -11.38 -0.80
C LYS A 139 7.86 -11.74 -1.25
N SER A 140 8.37 -11.13 -2.32
CA SER A 140 9.73 -11.39 -2.82
C SER A 140 10.81 -10.97 -1.81
N MET A 141 10.51 -9.98 -0.96
CA MET A 141 11.36 -9.54 0.14
C MET A 141 11.23 -10.40 1.41
N GLY A 142 10.44 -11.47 1.37
CA GLY A 142 10.19 -12.35 2.53
C GLY A 142 9.19 -11.77 3.54
N ILE A 143 8.48 -10.71 3.20
CA ILE A 143 7.49 -10.10 4.09
C ILE A 143 6.20 -10.93 4.05
N LYS A 144 5.78 -11.43 5.20
CA LYS A 144 4.52 -12.16 5.34
C LYS A 144 3.35 -11.17 5.31
N LEU A 145 2.47 -11.32 4.32
CA LEU A 145 1.27 -10.50 4.23
C LEU A 145 0.20 -11.03 5.19
N VAL A 146 -0.22 -10.18 6.12
CA VAL A 146 -1.33 -10.44 7.03
C VAL A 146 -2.51 -9.58 6.60
N GLY A 147 -3.73 -10.16 6.54
CA GLY A 147 -4.95 -9.40 6.24
C GLY A 147 -5.23 -9.20 4.75
N GLY A 148 -4.74 -10.08 3.88
CA GLY A 148 -5.21 -10.16 2.49
C GLY A 148 -6.72 -10.39 2.42
N PRO A 149 -7.37 -10.13 1.26
CA PRO A 149 -8.81 -10.29 1.12
C PRO A 149 -9.22 -11.68 1.61
N ILE A 150 -10.13 -11.73 2.58
CA ILE A 150 -10.71 -12.99 3.06
C ILE A 150 -11.36 -13.65 1.83
N LYS A 151 -10.75 -14.73 1.32
CA LYS A 151 -11.39 -15.56 0.31
C LYS A 151 -12.72 -16.01 0.92
N LYS A 152 -13.84 -15.43 0.48
CA LYS A 152 -15.16 -15.94 0.85
C LYS A 152 -15.17 -17.42 0.51
N LYS A 153 -15.21 -18.31 1.52
CA LYS A 153 -15.41 -19.73 1.30
C LYS A 153 -16.67 -19.86 0.45
N LYS A 154 -16.54 -20.42 -0.76
CA LYS A 154 -17.70 -20.79 -1.56
C LYS A 154 -18.54 -21.70 -0.68
N LYS A 155 -19.74 -21.28 -0.34
CA LYS A 155 -20.71 -22.15 0.32
C LYS A 155 -20.93 -23.35 -0.60
N SER A 156 -20.64 -24.54 -0.11
CA SER A 156 -20.99 -25.77 -0.80
C SER A 156 -22.51 -25.80 -1.04
N PRO A 157 -22.96 -26.25 -2.21
CA PRO A 157 -24.38 -26.32 -2.50
C PRO A 157 -25.06 -27.26 -1.47
N PRO A 158 -26.31 -26.98 -1.07
CA PRO A 158 -27.03 -27.80 -0.12
C PRO A 158 -27.21 -29.21 -0.67
N LYS A 159 -26.83 -30.23 0.10
CA LYS A 159 -27.05 -31.64 -0.24
C LYS A 159 -28.56 -31.83 -0.41
N LYS A 160 -28.98 -32.25 -1.63
CA LYS A 160 -30.36 -32.69 -1.91
C LYS A 160 -30.69 -33.87 -0.99
N LYS A 161 -31.70 -33.73 -0.15
CA LYS A 161 -32.26 -34.84 0.61
C LYS A 161 -32.90 -35.82 -0.35
N SER A 162 -32.42 -37.04 -0.39
CA SER A 162 -33.06 -38.13 -1.11
C SER A 162 -34.36 -38.50 -0.40
N THR A 163 -35.48 -38.29 -1.06
CA THR A 163 -36.79 -38.73 -0.59
C THR A 163 -36.94 -40.21 -0.96
N THR A 164 -36.80 -41.08 0.00
CA THR A 164 -37.08 -42.52 -0.20
C THR A 164 -38.60 -42.68 -0.20
N ILE A 165 -39.16 -42.95 -1.36
CA ILE A 165 -40.56 -43.36 -1.49
C ILE A 165 -40.68 -44.83 -1.08
N LYS A 166 -41.29 -45.09 0.08
CA LYS A 166 -41.73 -46.42 0.42
C LYS A 166 -42.98 -46.76 -0.38
N LYS A 167 -42.84 -47.76 -1.28
CA LYS A 167 -44.01 -48.41 -1.90
C LYS A 167 -44.64 -49.39 -0.88
N LYS A 168 -45.94 -49.27 -0.71
CA LYS A 168 -46.81 -50.29 -0.13
C LYS A 168 -47.14 -51.31 -1.18
#